data_952fd3ef492a32792140cb1e8c810251
#
_entry.id   952fd3ef492a32792140cb1e8c810251
#
_cell.length_a   1.000
_cell.length_b   1.000
_cell.length_c   1.000
_cell.angle_alpha   90.00
_cell.angle_beta   90.00
_cell.angle_gamma   90.00
#
_symmetry.space_group_name_H-M   'P 1'
#
loop_
_entity.id
_entity.type
_entity.pdbx_description
1 polymer ?
#
loop_
_entity_poly.entity_id
_entity_poly.type
_entity_poly.pdbx_seq_one_letter_code
_entity_poly.pdbx_strand_id
1 'polypeptide(L)'
;MRIISGSARGRVLKSPKGMLTRPTLDRTRESLFNILESSGGLRGAAVLDIFAGTGALGLEALSRGAASAVFIDHYTQQLIRQNAALCGFADCVEVLR
;
A
#
# COMPACT_ATOMS: atom_id res chain seq x y z
N MET A 1 -4.79 9.86 -2.25
CA MET A 1 -5.04 8.49 -1.74
C MET A 1 -4.67 8.39 -0.29
N ARG A 2 -5.37 7.59 0.46
CA ARG A 2 -5.06 7.39 1.88
C ARG A 2 -5.21 5.92 2.25
N ILE A 3 -4.52 5.53 3.31
CA ILE A 3 -4.69 4.21 3.89
C ILE A 3 -6.06 4.15 4.58
N ILE A 4 -6.80 3.09 4.31
CA ILE A 4 -8.20 2.99 4.74
C ILE A 4 -8.33 2.43 6.15
N SER A 5 -7.55 1.41 6.47
CA SER A 5 -7.68 0.71 7.74
C SER A 5 -6.32 0.26 8.28
N GLY A 6 -6.27 -0.15 9.53
CA GLY A 6 -5.10 -0.71 10.17
C GLY A 6 -4.22 0.32 10.85
N SER A 7 -2.96 -0.03 11.09
CA SER A 7 -2.04 0.77 11.90
C SER A 7 -1.68 2.13 11.29
N ALA A 8 -1.76 2.26 9.96
CA ALA A 8 -1.49 3.51 9.25
C ALA A 8 -2.75 4.19 8.74
N ARG A 9 -3.92 3.81 9.27
CA ARG A 9 -5.21 4.37 8.85
C ARG A 9 -5.17 5.90 8.81
N GLY A 10 -5.69 6.45 7.72
CA GLY A 10 -5.80 7.89 7.54
C GLY A 10 -4.56 8.57 6.99
N ARG A 11 -3.43 7.88 6.88
CA ARG A 11 -2.22 8.46 6.29
C ARG A 11 -2.46 8.77 4.83
N VAL A 12 -2.17 9.99 4.42
CA VAL A 12 -2.32 10.44 3.04
C VAL A 12 -1.05 10.11 2.28
N LEU A 13 -1.18 9.37 1.19
CA LEU A 13 -0.06 8.98 0.36
C LEU A 13 0.20 10.04 -0.70
N LYS A 14 1.47 10.26 -1.01
CA LYS A 14 1.86 11.13 -2.12
C LYS A 14 1.53 10.44 -3.44
N SER A 15 1.05 11.22 -4.40
CA SER A 15 0.73 10.75 -5.75
C SER A 15 1.60 11.47 -6.76
N PRO A 16 1.82 10.89 -7.96
CA PRO A 16 2.50 11.61 -9.02
C PRO A 16 1.75 12.88 -9.38
N LYS A 17 2.48 13.88 -9.79
CA LYS A 17 1.90 15.18 -10.18
C LYS A 17 0.88 14.97 -11.30
N GLY A 18 -0.31 15.55 -11.13
CA GLY A 18 -1.39 15.46 -12.11
C GLY A 18 -2.30 14.27 -11.97
N MET A 19 -2.00 13.36 -11.04
CA MET A 19 -2.86 12.21 -10.79
C MET A 19 -3.99 12.58 -9.83
N LEU A 20 -5.22 12.25 -10.21
CA LEU A 20 -6.39 12.51 -9.39
C LEU A 20 -6.74 11.30 -8.54
N THR A 21 -7.13 11.55 -7.30
CA THR A 21 -7.68 10.52 -6.42
C THR A 21 -9.10 10.20 -6.85
N ARG A 22 -9.42 8.90 -6.96
CA ARG A 22 -10.76 8.46 -7.36
C ARG A 22 -11.42 7.69 -6.21
N PRO A 23 -12.56 8.20 -5.70
CA PRO A 23 -13.29 7.51 -4.62
C PRO A 23 -13.68 6.08 -4.97
N THR A 24 -13.98 5.81 -6.25
CA THR A 24 -14.32 4.46 -6.72
C THR A 24 -13.17 3.48 -6.51
N LEU A 25 -11.93 3.92 -6.79
CA LEU A 25 -10.75 3.09 -6.55
C LEU A 25 -10.53 2.82 -5.07
N ASP A 26 -10.80 3.81 -4.22
CA ASP A 26 -10.70 3.64 -2.78
C ASP A 26 -11.71 2.61 -2.27
N ARG A 27 -12.93 2.66 -2.77
CA ARG A 27 -13.97 1.67 -2.41
C ARG A 27 -13.61 0.27 -2.86
N THR A 28 -13.08 0.13 -4.07
CA THR A 28 -12.65 -1.16 -4.61
C THR A 28 -11.53 -1.73 -3.75
N ARG A 29 -10.56 -0.93 -3.39
CA ARG A 29 -9.45 -1.35 -2.53
C ARG A 29 -9.97 -1.76 -1.15
N GLU A 30 -10.88 -0.98 -0.58
CA GLU A 30 -11.48 -1.30 0.71
C GLU A 30 -12.20 -2.64 0.68
N SER A 31 -13.02 -2.87 -0.33
CA SER A 31 -13.77 -4.12 -0.48
C SER A 31 -12.84 -5.32 -0.63
N LEU A 32 -11.82 -5.19 -1.47
CA LEU A 32 -10.85 -6.24 -1.69
C LEU A 32 -10.13 -6.61 -0.38
N PHE A 33 -9.63 -5.61 0.33
CA PHE A 33 -8.88 -5.85 1.56
C PHE A 33 -9.76 -6.33 2.70
N ASN A 34 -11.03 -5.92 2.74
CA ASN A 34 -11.96 -6.46 3.73
C ASN A 34 -12.15 -7.96 3.53
N ILE A 35 -12.24 -8.42 2.27
CA ILE A 35 -12.35 -9.85 1.95
C ILE A 35 -11.06 -10.58 2.37
N LEU A 36 -9.91 -10.07 2.00
CA LEU A 36 -8.62 -10.68 2.33
C LEU A 36 -8.41 -10.76 3.84
N GLU A 37 -8.76 -9.70 4.55
CA GLU A 37 -8.58 -9.64 5.99
C GLU A 37 -9.50 -10.62 6.71
N SER A 38 -10.77 -10.71 6.30
CA SER A 38 -11.72 -11.63 6.91
C SER A 38 -11.40 -13.11 6.64
N SER A 39 -10.68 -13.38 5.54
CA SER A 39 -10.20 -14.76 5.25
C SER A 39 -8.91 -15.11 6.00
N GLY A 40 -8.31 -14.17 6.73
CA GLY A 40 -7.08 -14.38 7.46
C GLY A 40 -5.82 -14.32 6.59
N GLY A 41 -5.95 -13.93 5.32
CA GLY A 41 -4.84 -13.98 4.37
C GLY A 41 -3.81 -12.89 4.49
N LEU A 42 -4.10 -11.80 5.20
CA LEU A 42 -3.17 -10.67 5.31
C LEU A 42 -2.22 -10.75 6.49
N ARG A 43 -2.68 -11.25 7.61
CA ARG A 43 -1.89 -11.21 8.84
C ARG A 43 -0.61 -12.03 8.71
N GLY A 44 0.53 -11.37 8.88
CA GLY A 44 1.83 -12.00 8.75
C GLY A 44 2.25 -12.31 7.32
N ALA A 45 1.50 -11.89 6.32
CA ALA A 45 1.77 -12.22 4.93
C ALA A 45 2.99 -11.48 4.38
N ALA A 46 3.66 -12.12 3.42
CA ALA A 46 4.65 -11.47 2.57
C ALA A 46 3.95 -11.09 1.27
N VAL A 47 3.95 -9.81 0.95
CA VAL A 47 3.17 -9.26 -0.16
C VAL A 47 4.08 -8.87 -1.32
N LEU A 48 3.64 -9.15 -2.54
CA LEU A 48 4.29 -8.70 -3.75
C LEU A 48 3.32 -7.79 -4.51
N ASP A 49 3.72 -6.54 -4.70
CA ASP A 49 2.92 -5.53 -5.38
C ASP A 49 3.62 -5.15 -6.68
N ILE A 50 3.16 -5.73 -7.79
CA ILE A 50 3.72 -5.52 -9.12
C ILE A 50 3.00 -4.35 -9.78
N PHE A 51 3.76 -3.47 -10.45
CA PHE A 51 3.25 -2.21 -10.99
C PHE A 51 2.68 -1.32 -9.89
N ALA A 52 3.48 -1.14 -8.85
CA ALA A 52 3.00 -0.64 -7.56
C ALA A 52 2.53 0.81 -7.57
N GLY A 53 2.98 1.64 -8.52
CA GLY A 53 2.56 3.04 -8.59
C GLY A 53 2.91 3.81 -7.31
N THR A 54 1.89 4.27 -6.58
CA THR A 54 2.08 4.96 -5.30
C THR A 54 2.47 4.01 -4.17
N GLY A 55 2.30 2.70 -4.37
CA GLY A 55 2.47 1.70 -3.33
C GLY A 55 1.21 1.48 -2.49
N ALA A 56 0.09 2.04 -2.87
CA ALA A 56 -1.12 2.02 -2.05
C ALA A 56 -1.59 0.62 -1.67
N LEU A 57 -1.56 -0.34 -2.60
CA LEU A 57 -2.03 -1.70 -2.32
C LEU A 57 -1.14 -2.41 -1.30
N GLY A 58 0.17 -2.41 -1.52
CA GLY A 58 1.09 -3.06 -0.59
C GLY A 58 1.12 -2.38 0.77
N LEU A 59 1.03 -1.05 0.80
CA LEU A 59 1.00 -0.30 2.04
C LEU A 59 -0.30 -0.53 2.81
N GLU A 60 -1.43 -0.67 2.11
CA GLU A 60 -2.69 -1.05 2.74
C GLU A 60 -2.58 -2.43 3.40
N ALA A 61 -1.95 -3.39 2.70
CA ALA A 61 -1.72 -4.72 3.24
C ALA A 61 -0.87 -4.69 4.52
N LEU A 62 0.22 -3.92 4.50
CA LEU A 62 1.07 -3.75 5.69
C LEU A 62 0.31 -3.12 6.84
N SER A 63 -0.51 -2.12 6.55
CA SER A 63 -1.32 -1.44 7.55
C SER A 63 -2.30 -2.40 8.22
N ARG A 64 -2.79 -3.39 7.49
CA ARG A 64 -3.75 -4.38 8.00
C ARG A 64 -3.11 -5.64 8.55
N GLY A 65 -1.78 -5.66 8.69
CA GLY A 65 -1.10 -6.74 9.41
C GLY A 65 -0.15 -7.61 8.62
N ALA A 66 0.07 -7.34 7.33
CA ALA A 66 1.11 -8.05 6.58
C ALA A 66 2.48 -7.80 7.20
N ALA A 67 3.37 -8.78 7.10
CA ALA A 67 4.69 -8.70 7.72
C ALA A 67 5.68 -7.92 6.87
N SER A 68 5.60 -8.06 5.55
CA SER A 68 6.55 -7.43 4.64
C SER A 68 5.91 -7.24 3.26
N ALA A 69 6.48 -6.34 2.47
CA ALA A 69 6.04 -6.13 1.10
C ALA A 69 7.22 -5.84 0.20
N VAL A 70 7.18 -6.41 -1.00
CA VAL A 70 8.08 -6.10 -2.09
C VAL A 70 7.27 -5.36 -3.14
N PHE A 71 7.75 -4.18 -3.52
CA PHE A 71 7.11 -3.35 -4.55
C PHE A 71 7.96 -3.35 -5.79
N ILE A 72 7.36 -3.54 -6.93
CA ILE A 72 8.04 -3.48 -8.21
C ILE A 72 7.39 -2.42 -9.06
N ASP A 73 8.16 -1.41 -9.45
CA ASP A 73 7.70 -0.39 -10.39
C ASP A 73 8.90 0.24 -11.08
N HIS A 74 8.77 0.48 -12.37
CA HIS A 74 9.86 0.99 -13.17
C HIS A 74 10.13 2.48 -12.93
N TYR A 75 9.12 3.24 -12.54
CA TYR A 75 9.20 4.71 -12.51
C TYR A 75 9.03 5.34 -11.13
N THR A 76 8.45 4.63 -10.15
CA THR A 76 7.99 5.24 -8.91
C THR A 76 8.69 4.75 -7.66
N GLN A 77 9.90 4.19 -7.76
CA GLN A 77 10.59 3.61 -6.60
C GLN A 77 10.76 4.62 -5.46
N GLN A 78 11.17 5.84 -5.79
CA GLN A 78 11.38 6.85 -4.76
C GLN A 78 10.07 7.26 -4.09
N LEU A 79 9.01 7.39 -4.88
CA LEU A 79 7.69 7.71 -4.36
C LEU A 79 7.20 6.63 -3.40
N ILE A 80 7.38 5.35 -3.76
CA ILE A 80 7.01 4.23 -2.91
C ILE A 80 7.77 4.28 -1.59
N ARG A 81 9.08 4.53 -1.64
CA ARG A 81 9.90 4.65 -0.42
C ARG A 81 9.42 5.80 0.47
N GLN A 82 9.08 6.93 -0.13
CA GLN A 82 8.55 8.07 0.62
C GLN A 82 7.22 7.72 1.28
N ASN A 83 6.33 7.07 0.57
CA ASN A 83 5.03 6.67 1.12
C ASN A 83 5.18 5.61 2.21
N ALA A 84 6.10 4.66 2.04
CA ALA A 84 6.38 3.67 3.07
C ALA A 84 6.89 4.34 4.35
N ALA A 85 7.78 5.32 4.22
CA ALA A 85 8.28 6.08 5.37
C ALA A 85 7.17 6.87 6.06
N LEU A 86 6.27 7.49 5.28
CA LEU A 86 5.11 8.21 5.83
C LEU A 86 4.23 7.30 6.69
N CYS A 87 4.12 6.04 6.32
CA CYS A 87 3.31 5.07 7.04
C CYS A 87 4.05 4.37 8.17
N GLY A 88 5.36 4.62 8.32
CA GLY A 88 6.17 3.94 9.33
C GLY A 88 6.61 2.54 8.94
N PHE A 89 6.61 2.20 7.66
CA PHE A 89 6.91 0.85 7.17
C PHE A 89 8.25 0.72 6.44
N ALA A 90 9.14 1.71 6.59
CA ALA A 90 10.41 1.71 5.86
C ALA A 90 11.21 0.41 6.05
N ASP A 91 11.15 -0.19 7.24
CA ASP A 91 11.89 -1.40 7.57
C ASP A 91 11.23 -2.69 7.08
N CYS A 92 9.99 -2.59 6.60
CA CYS A 92 9.19 -3.76 6.18
C CYS A 92 9.07 -3.87 4.67
N VAL A 93 9.68 -2.94 3.92
CA VAL A 93 9.50 -2.88 2.47
C VAL A 93 10.80 -3.05 1.73
N GLU A 94 10.71 -3.65 0.54
CA GLU A 94 11.77 -3.66 -0.45
C GLU A 94 11.20 -3.11 -1.74
N VAL A 95 11.92 -2.21 -2.38
CA VAL A 95 11.44 -1.55 -3.60
C VAL A 95 12.41 -1.88 -4.72
N LEU A 96 11.89 -2.57 -5.74
CA LEU A 96 12.65 -3.04 -6.89
C LEU A 96 12.20 -2.33 -8.17
N ARG A 97 13.06 -2.37 -9.13
CA ARG A 97 12.84 -1.74 -10.42
C ARG A 97 12.30 -2.73 -11.45
#